data_74ab213315492158216b0b704c4215f2
#
_entry.id   74ab213315492158216b0b704c4215f2
#
_cell.length_a   1.000
_cell.length_b   1.000
_cell.length_c   1.000
_cell.angle_alpha   90.00
_cell.angle_beta   90.00
_cell.angle_gamma   90.00
#
_symmetry.space_group_name_H-M   'P 1'
#
loop_
_entity.id
_entity.type
_entity.pdbx_description
1 polymer ?
#
loop_
_entity_poly.entity_id
_entity_poly.type
_entity_poly.pdbx_seq_one_letter_code
_entity_poly.pdbx_strand_id
1 'polypeptide(L)'
;MASRRKFLEKSAQLAAALAAGAATISPAQVQSQQPSAPAKKLHILMRSSWGTDDPTRASFAFSHGLALSDAGHDVQIFLTAEATYLMRKETVDVVKPVGWPPLAETMAKIVAKRIPVFS
;
A
#
# COMPACT_ATOMS: atom_id res chain seq x y z
N MET A 1 -10.84 53.46 -3.03
CA MET A 1 -11.64 52.55 -2.16
C MET A 1 -12.77 51.83 -2.89
N ALA A 2 -13.18 52.27 -4.05
CA ALA A 2 -14.18 51.57 -4.87
C ALA A 2 -13.74 50.20 -5.42
N SER A 3 -12.43 49.96 -5.55
CA SER A 3 -11.86 48.75 -6.11
C SER A 3 -12.00 47.48 -5.21
N ARG A 4 -11.99 47.66 -3.88
CA ARG A 4 -12.11 46.52 -2.96
C ARG A 4 -13.52 45.96 -2.87
N ARG A 5 -14.54 46.81 -2.99
CA ARG A 5 -15.94 46.33 -2.99
C ARG A 5 -16.28 45.55 -4.23
N LYS A 6 -15.81 45.98 -5.40
CA LYS A 6 -16.01 45.26 -6.66
C LYS A 6 -15.29 43.89 -6.70
N PHE A 7 -14.14 43.79 -6.01
CA PHE A 7 -13.43 42.52 -5.91
C PHE A 7 -14.15 41.52 -4.99
N LEU A 8 -14.73 42.00 -3.88
CA LEU A 8 -15.51 41.15 -2.97
C LEU A 8 -16.82 40.67 -3.59
N GLU A 9 -17.49 41.49 -4.41
CA GLU A 9 -18.69 41.07 -5.14
C GLU A 9 -18.37 40.04 -6.20
N LYS A 10 -17.25 40.18 -6.93
CA LYS A 10 -16.80 39.16 -7.88
C LYS A 10 -16.38 37.86 -7.24
N SER A 11 -15.73 37.89 -6.08
CA SER A 11 -15.36 36.68 -5.36
C SER A 11 -16.59 35.97 -4.77
N ALA A 12 -17.61 36.69 -4.34
CA ALA A 12 -18.87 36.11 -3.88
C ALA A 12 -19.64 35.42 -5.01
N GLN A 13 -19.64 36.01 -6.22
CA GLN A 13 -20.26 35.41 -7.39
C GLN A 13 -19.50 34.17 -7.90
N LEU A 14 -18.16 34.17 -7.83
CA LEU A 14 -17.34 33.01 -8.16
C LEU A 14 -17.52 31.87 -7.15
N ALA A 15 -17.66 32.17 -5.87
CA ALA A 15 -17.93 31.18 -4.84
C ALA A 15 -19.33 30.53 -5.01
N ALA A 16 -20.33 31.31 -5.41
CA ALA A 16 -21.67 30.81 -5.69
C ALA A 16 -21.72 29.90 -6.96
N ALA A 17 -20.95 30.23 -7.98
CA ALA A 17 -20.81 29.39 -9.19
C ALA A 17 -20.09 28.07 -8.91
N LEU A 18 -19.08 28.07 -8.04
CA LEU A 18 -18.38 26.85 -7.60
C LEU A 18 -19.26 25.96 -6.72
N ALA A 19 -20.12 26.55 -5.87
CA ALA A 19 -21.04 25.78 -5.05
C ALA A 19 -22.14 25.11 -5.90
N ALA A 20 -22.62 25.77 -6.95
CA ALA A 20 -23.59 25.19 -7.90
C ALA A 20 -22.97 24.09 -8.77
N GLY A 21 -21.68 24.18 -9.10
CA GLY A 21 -20.94 23.13 -9.83
C GLY A 21 -20.64 21.89 -9.01
N ALA A 22 -20.51 22.01 -7.69
CA ALA A 22 -20.26 20.88 -6.81
C ALA A 22 -21.50 20.00 -6.57
N ALA A 23 -22.71 20.51 -6.81
CA ALA A 23 -23.96 19.78 -6.60
C ALA A 23 -24.27 18.74 -7.69
N THR A 24 -23.48 18.67 -8.78
CA THR A 24 -23.71 17.77 -9.90
C THR A 24 -22.83 16.51 -9.90
N ILE A 25 -22.00 16.30 -8.90
CA ILE A 25 -21.30 15.02 -8.72
C ILE A 25 -22.30 14.04 -8.10
N SER A 26 -23.01 13.35 -8.95
CA SER A 26 -23.94 12.30 -8.55
C SER A 26 -23.16 11.16 -7.86
N PRO A 27 -23.58 10.68 -6.68
CA PRO A 27 -22.92 9.54 -6.02
C PRO A 27 -22.92 8.26 -6.89
N ALA A 28 -23.72 8.21 -7.95
CA ALA A 28 -23.71 7.12 -8.91
C ALA A 28 -22.45 7.04 -9.77
N GLN A 29 -21.67 8.13 -9.92
CA GLN A 29 -20.42 8.12 -10.69
C GLN A 29 -19.23 7.54 -9.93
N VAL A 30 -19.30 7.45 -8.59
CA VAL A 30 -18.25 6.82 -7.77
C VAL A 30 -18.35 5.28 -7.81
N GLN A 31 -19.51 4.73 -8.15
CA GLN A 31 -19.74 3.29 -8.23
C GLN A 31 -19.30 2.65 -9.56
N SER A 32 -18.97 3.43 -10.58
CA SER A 32 -18.56 2.90 -11.89
C SER A 32 -17.08 2.49 -11.97
N GLN A 33 -16.32 2.55 -10.88
CA GLN A 33 -14.93 2.08 -10.80
C GLN A 33 -14.77 0.70 -10.15
N GLN A 34 -15.84 -0.07 -9.99
CA GLN A 34 -15.71 -1.47 -9.65
C GLN A 34 -15.13 -2.22 -10.85
N PRO A 35 -13.96 -2.86 -10.72
CA PRO A 35 -13.45 -3.74 -11.76
C PRO A 35 -14.44 -4.90 -11.92
N SER A 36 -15.15 -4.92 -13.03
CA SER A 36 -16.22 -5.88 -13.31
C SER A 36 -15.73 -7.22 -13.84
N ALA A 37 -14.40 -7.50 -13.79
CA ALA A 37 -13.85 -8.78 -14.18
C ALA A 37 -13.20 -9.46 -12.95
N PRO A 38 -13.37 -10.79 -12.75
CA PRO A 38 -12.63 -11.51 -11.73
C PRO A 38 -11.15 -11.34 -12.01
N ALA A 39 -10.40 -10.80 -11.03
CA ALA A 39 -8.97 -10.59 -11.15
C ALA A 39 -8.30 -11.95 -11.42
N LYS A 40 -7.55 -12.06 -12.53
CA LYS A 40 -6.81 -13.26 -12.88
C LYS A 40 -5.82 -13.60 -11.76
N LYS A 41 -5.83 -14.84 -11.27
CA LYS A 41 -4.84 -15.31 -10.32
C LYS A 41 -3.45 -15.28 -10.96
N LEU A 42 -2.52 -14.61 -10.29
CA LEU A 42 -1.14 -14.48 -10.74
C LEU A 42 -0.20 -15.32 -9.89
N HIS A 43 0.91 -15.75 -10.49
CA HIS A 43 2.07 -16.32 -9.80
C HIS A 43 3.09 -15.20 -9.63
N ILE A 44 3.40 -14.84 -8.39
CA ILE A 44 4.21 -13.65 -8.07
C ILE A 44 5.44 -14.09 -7.27
N LEU A 45 6.61 -13.74 -7.78
CA LEU A 45 7.87 -13.88 -7.06
C LEU A 45 8.29 -12.51 -6.51
N MET A 46 8.31 -12.38 -5.19
CA MET A 46 8.81 -11.22 -4.49
C MET A 46 10.29 -11.42 -4.16
N ARG A 47 11.16 -10.57 -4.68
CA ARG A 47 12.59 -10.63 -4.37
C ARG A 47 12.99 -9.50 -3.43
N SER A 48 13.82 -9.80 -2.42
CA SER A 48 14.44 -8.81 -1.54
C SER A 48 15.93 -9.09 -1.37
N SER A 49 16.72 -8.03 -1.23
CA SER A 49 18.15 -8.08 -0.88
C SER A 49 18.50 -7.24 0.36
N TRP A 50 17.51 -6.61 0.99
CA TRP A 50 17.69 -5.74 2.15
C TRP A 50 17.60 -6.51 3.45
N GLY A 51 18.57 -6.29 4.34
CA GLY A 51 18.64 -6.90 5.67
C GLY A 51 18.29 -5.91 6.79
N THR A 52 18.96 -6.06 7.94
CA THR A 52 18.73 -5.21 9.12
C THR A 52 19.22 -3.78 8.99
N ASP A 53 20.03 -3.49 7.99
CA ASP A 53 20.53 -2.17 7.62
C ASP A 53 19.43 -1.21 7.17
N ASP A 54 18.36 -1.74 6.56
CA ASP A 54 17.16 -0.98 6.22
C ASP A 54 15.90 -1.79 6.58
N PRO A 55 15.42 -1.66 7.82
CA PRO A 55 14.27 -2.44 8.31
C PRO A 55 13.00 -2.27 7.49
N THR A 56 12.78 -1.08 6.96
CA THR A 56 11.58 -0.79 6.17
C THR A 56 11.64 -1.49 4.80
N ARG A 57 12.77 -1.38 4.09
CA ARG A 57 12.97 -2.09 2.82
C ARG A 57 13.04 -3.60 3.00
N ALA A 58 13.65 -4.09 4.08
CA ALA A 58 13.67 -5.51 4.42
C ALA A 58 12.26 -6.10 4.56
N SER A 59 11.32 -5.31 5.06
CA SER A 59 9.95 -5.74 5.30
C SER A 59 9.05 -5.70 4.04
N PHE A 60 9.44 -5.01 2.98
CA PHE A 60 8.62 -4.82 1.77
C PHE A 60 8.17 -6.14 1.14
N ALA A 61 9.09 -7.05 0.90
CA ALA A 61 8.76 -8.32 0.25
C ALA A 61 7.75 -9.13 1.06
N PHE A 62 7.84 -9.10 2.37
CA PHE A 62 6.94 -9.84 3.27
C PHE A 62 5.58 -9.15 3.38
N SER A 63 5.54 -7.85 3.62
CA SER A 63 4.29 -7.09 3.78
C SER A 63 3.48 -7.05 2.48
N HIS A 64 4.12 -6.77 1.35
CA HIS A 64 3.46 -6.78 0.05
C HIS A 64 3.11 -8.20 -0.39
N GLY A 65 4.01 -9.18 -0.15
CA GLY A 65 3.73 -10.59 -0.45
C GLY A 65 2.51 -11.10 0.32
N LEU A 66 2.38 -10.74 1.59
CA LEU A 66 1.21 -11.07 2.40
C LEU A 66 -0.07 -10.45 1.83
N ALA A 67 -0.05 -9.16 1.49
CA ALA A 67 -1.19 -8.45 0.91
C ALA A 67 -1.61 -9.04 -0.44
N LEU A 68 -0.66 -9.41 -1.30
CA LEU A 68 -0.93 -10.06 -2.58
C LEU A 68 -1.50 -11.47 -2.41
N SER A 69 -1.02 -12.21 -1.41
CA SER A 69 -1.59 -13.51 -1.06
C SER A 69 -3.03 -13.37 -0.54
N ASP A 70 -3.30 -12.34 0.28
CA ASP A 70 -4.65 -12.04 0.75
C ASP A 70 -5.60 -11.63 -0.40
N ALA A 71 -5.06 -11.02 -1.45
CA ALA A 71 -5.80 -10.71 -2.67
C ALA A 71 -6.05 -11.95 -3.57
N GLY A 72 -5.58 -13.14 -3.19
CA GLY A 72 -5.84 -14.40 -3.89
C GLY A 72 -4.76 -14.82 -4.89
N HIS A 73 -3.61 -14.17 -4.90
CA HIS A 73 -2.49 -14.55 -5.78
C HIS A 73 -1.60 -15.62 -5.15
N ASP A 74 -0.90 -16.40 -5.99
CA ASP A 74 0.16 -17.31 -5.56
C ASP A 74 1.45 -16.51 -5.39
N VAL A 75 1.92 -16.39 -4.16
CA VAL A 75 3.12 -15.61 -3.83
C VAL A 75 4.23 -16.51 -3.35
N GLN A 76 5.44 -16.23 -3.83
CA GLN A 76 6.69 -16.79 -3.33
C GLN A 76 7.65 -15.63 -3.00
N ILE A 77 8.47 -15.81 -1.97
CA ILE A 77 9.45 -14.81 -1.54
C ILE A 77 10.84 -15.38 -1.70
N PHE A 78 11.72 -14.67 -2.39
CA PHE A 78 13.10 -15.05 -2.61
C PHE A 78 14.05 -14.00 -2.01
N LEU A 79 14.86 -14.45 -1.05
CA LEU A 79 15.79 -13.60 -0.32
C LEU A 79 17.21 -13.78 -0.89
N THR A 80 17.88 -12.68 -1.13
CA THR A 80 19.26 -12.66 -1.63
C THR A 80 20.12 -11.72 -0.78
N ALA A 81 21.43 -11.83 -0.85
CA ALA A 81 22.37 -10.99 -0.12
C ALA A 81 22.01 -10.88 1.37
N GLU A 82 22.00 -9.69 1.96
CA GLU A 82 21.72 -9.46 3.38
C GLU A 82 20.31 -9.88 3.80
N ALA A 83 19.36 -9.94 2.88
CA ALA A 83 18.01 -10.44 3.18
C ALA A 83 18.01 -11.92 3.61
N THR A 84 19.02 -12.70 3.27
CA THR A 84 19.13 -14.12 3.70
C THR A 84 19.22 -14.27 5.21
N TYR A 85 19.75 -13.27 5.92
CA TYR A 85 19.79 -13.25 7.38
C TYR A 85 18.39 -13.19 8.01
N LEU A 86 17.38 -12.73 7.28
CA LEU A 86 15.98 -12.70 7.73
C LEU A 86 15.34 -14.09 7.85
N MET A 87 16.04 -15.14 7.44
CA MET A 87 15.65 -16.53 7.73
C MET A 87 15.92 -16.94 9.17
N ARG A 88 16.65 -16.13 9.94
CA ARG A 88 16.96 -16.38 11.35
C ARG A 88 15.98 -15.62 12.23
N LYS A 89 15.43 -16.32 13.22
CA LYS A 89 14.46 -15.73 14.16
C LYS A 89 15.01 -14.50 14.87
N GLU A 90 16.25 -14.57 15.35
CA GLU A 90 16.92 -13.49 16.08
C GLU A 90 17.02 -12.21 15.23
N THR A 91 17.22 -12.36 13.92
CA THR A 91 17.28 -11.23 12.97
C THR A 91 15.88 -10.65 12.75
N VAL A 92 14.88 -11.49 12.55
CA VAL A 92 13.49 -11.06 12.34
C VAL A 92 12.93 -10.29 13.53
N ASP A 93 13.27 -10.71 14.74
CA ASP A 93 12.76 -10.11 15.98
C ASP A 93 13.22 -8.65 16.18
N VAL A 94 14.36 -8.26 15.60
CA VAL A 94 14.89 -6.89 15.71
C VAL A 94 14.47 -5.96 14.57
N VAL A 95 13.89 -6.48 13.49
CA VAL A 95 13.46 -5.68 12.32
C VAL A 95 12.12 -5.02 12.61
N LYS A 96 12.15 -3.71 12.77
CA LYS A 96 10.97 -2.87 13.02
C LYS A 96 10.83 -1.80 11.94
N PRO A 97 10.02 -2.05 10.92
CA PRO A 97 9.83 -1.10 9.83
C PRO A 97 9.04 0.13 10.27
N VAL A 98 9.22 1.23 9.55
CA VAL A 98 8.42 2.44 9.77
C VAL A 98 7.05 2.27 9.11
N GLY A 99 5.99 2.51 9.87
CA GLY A 99 4.60 2.48 9.38
C GLY A 99 3.99 1.09 9.18
N TRP A 100 4.72 0.03 9.52
CA TRP A 100 4.24 -1.35 9.46
C TRP A 100 4.46 -2.09 10.77
N PRO A 101 3.74 -3.20 11.01
CA PRO A 101 4.01 -4.07 12.16
C PRO A 101 5.44 -4.60 12.16
N PRO A 102 5.99 -4.97 13.33
CA PRO A 102 7.27 -5.67 13.43
C PRO A 102 7.34 -6.86 12.46
N LEU A 103 8.50 -7.08 11.85
CA LEU A 103 8.65 -8.14 10.85
C LEU A 103 8.31 -9.53 11.41
N ALA A 104 8.56 -9.77 12.69
CA ALA A 104 8.20 -11.02 13.36
C ALA A 104 6.69 -11.33 13.27
N GLU A 105 5.83 -10.34 13.39
CA GLU A 105 4.38 -10.51 13.25
C GLU A 105 3.99 -10.83 11.81
N THR A 106 4.58 -10.13 10.85
CA THR A 106 4.34 -10.38 9.43
C THR A 106 4.84 -11.78 9.04
N MET A 107 6.02 -12.17 9.53
CA MET A 107 6.59 -13.50 9.28
C MET A 107 5.72 -14.62 9.86
N ALA A 108 5.15 -14.44 11.05
CA ALA A 108 4.21 -15.39 11.63
C ALA A 108 2.99 -15.62 10.72
N LYS A 109 2.46 -14.56 10.10
CA LYS A 109 1.36 -14.66 9.13
C LYS A 109 1.79 -15.34 7.83
N ILE A 110 2.98 -15.05 7.34
CA ILE A 110 3.59 -15.70 6.16
C ILE A 110 3.66 -17.21 6.38
N VAL A 111 4.16 -17.65 7.54
CA VAL A 111 4.25 -19.07 7.91
C VAL A 111 2.87 -19.70 8.03
N ALA A 112 1.94 -19.04 8.72
CA ALA A 112 0.56 -19.53 8.90
C ALA A 112 -0.15 -19.73 7.56
N LYS A 113 0.10 -18.87 6.58
CA LYS A 113 -0.45 -18.97 5.21
C LYS A 113 0.35 -19.91 4.31
N ARG A 114 1.46 -20.47 4.79
CA ARG A 114 2.35 -21.34 4.03
C ARG A 114 2.89 -20.68 2.75
N ILE A 115 3.14 -19.39 2.78
CA ILE A 115 3.79 -18.68 1.68
C ILE A 115 5.25 -19.14 1.63
N PRO A 116 5.74 -19.71 0.52
CA PRO A 116 7.11 -20.19 0.43
C PRO A 116 8.10 -19.03 0.50
N VAL A 117 9.14 -19.20 1.32
CA VAL A 117 10.27 -18.28 1.43
C VAL A 117 11.55 -19.06 1.17
N PHE A 118 12.35 -18.59 0.23
CA PHE A 118 13.60 -19.20 -0.20
C PHE A 118 14.76 -18.24 -0.01
N SER A 119 15.96 -18.77 0.17
CA SER A 119 17.22 -18.02 0.22
C SER A 119 18.34 -18.76 -0.53
#